data_ee1279aa4960349be807c026b347d7d7
#
_entry.id   ee1279aa4960349be807c026b347d7d7
#
_cell.length_a   1.000
_cell.length_b   1.000
_cell.length_c   1.000
_cell.angle_alpha   90.00
_cell.angle_beta   90.00
_cell.angle_gamma   90.00
#
_symmetry.space_group_name_H-M   'P 1'
#
loop_
_entity.id
_entity.type
_entity.pdbx_description
1 polymer ?
#
loop_
_entity_poly.entity_id
_entity_poly.type
_entity_poly.pdbx_seq_one_letter_code
_entity_poly.pdbx_strand_id
1 'polypeptide(L)'
;MGLEVCPVVAVGGQELFELYYPGDDLGAVYSPDSTAFRVFAPTALGVSVMLYSSAQSAAGWEVSMSPDCDGTWLAVVPGDLAGLCYIYRVFHGGCVKEAVDPYARALTVNGGRGVVADLSSTDPEGWAGDERPPLAAATDAVVYEAHVRDFSISPDSGTQYRGKYLGMSERGTRGPYRVRTGVDHLVELGITHVHLLPIQDFASVDELSPDGYNWGYDPFHFFVPEGSYSCDPESWATRITEVKQMIHALHRAGLRVVLDVVYNHTYSTEESPLQMIV
;
A
#
# COMPACT_ATOMS: atom_id res chain seq x y z
N MET A 1 -17.76 12.31 -28.58
CA MET A 1 -18.46 12.71 -27.35
C MET A 1 -17.53 13.66 -26.64
N GLY A 2 -17.96 14.93 -26.44
CA GLY A 2 -17.11 15.94 -25.82
C GLY A 2 -16.93 15.64 -24.34
N LEU A 3 -15.71 15.71 -23.86
CA LEU A 3 -15.41 15.77 -22.45
C LEU A 3 -16.06 17.02 -21.88
N GLU A 4 -17.12 16.87 -21.09
CA GLU A 4 -17.62 17.95 -20.26
C GLU A 4 -16.54 18.23 -19.20
N VAL A 5 -15.77 19.28 -19.45
CA VAL A 5 -14.85 19.83 -18.45
C VAL A 5 -15.75 20.41 -17.35
N CYS A 6 -15.78 19.77 -16.18
CA CYS A 6 -16.39 20.37 -15.00
C CYS A 6 -15.79 21.75 -14.77
N PRO A 7 -16.62 22.81 -14.55
CA PRO A 7 -16.09 24.14 -14.30
C PRO A 7 -15.25 24.13 -13.03
N VAL A 8 -14.05 24.71 -13.12
CA VAL A 8 -13.17 24.94 -11.98
C VAL A 8 -13.92 25.83 -10.97
N VAL A 9 -14.35 25.27 -9.86
CA VAL A 9 -15.00 26.01 -8.79
C VAL A 9 -13.93 26.51 -7.84
N ALA A 10 -13.77 27.83 -7.75
CA ALA A 10 -12.89 28.43 -6.73
C ALA A 10 -13.45 28.15 -5.34
N VAL A 11 -12.74 27.42 -4.52
CA VAL A 11 -13.08 27.19 -3.10
C VAL A 11 -12.41 28.29 -2.29
N GLY A 12 -13.24 29.16 -1.66
CA GLY A 12 -12.73 30.21 -0.78
C GLY A 12 -11.89 31.31 -1.45
N GLY A 13 -11.93 31.45 -2.79
CA GLY A 13 -11.17 32.47 -3.54
C GLY A 13 -9.75 32.06 -3.91
N GLN A 14 -9.31 30.85 -3.63
CA GLN A 14 -8.07 30.26 -4.13
C GLN A 14 -8.34 29.47 -5.42
N GLU A 15 -7.40 29.53 -6.38
CA GLU A 15 -7.49 28.69 -7.55
C GLU A 15 -7.20 27.23 -7.17
N LEU A 16 -7.95 26.29 -7.74
CA LEU A 16 -7.93 24.86 -7.36
C LEU A 16 -6.52 24.25 -7.38
N PHE A 17 -5.67 24.68 -8.30
CA PHE A 17 -4.29 24.19 -8.44
C PHE A 17 -3.31 24.78 -7.41
N GLU A 18 -3.74 25.78 -6.61
CA GLU A 18 -2.98 26.31 -5.47
C GLU A 18 -3.30 25.60 -4.16
N LEU A 19 -4.37 24.78 -4.14
CA LEU A 19 -4.76 24.03 -2.96
C LEU A 19 -3.88 22.78 -2.82
N TYR A 20 -3.22 22.67 -1.69
CA TYR A 20 -2.57 21.42 -1.27
C TYR A 20 -2.71 21.29 0.25
N TYR A 21 -2.80 20.08 0.72
CA TYR A 21 -2.86 19.80 2.14
C TYR A 21 -1.46 19.41 2.67
N PRO A 22 -0.85 20.18 3.59
CA PRO A 22 0.50 19.93 4.07
C PRO A 22 0.56 18.90 5.22
N GLY A 23 -0.58 18.41 5.72
CA GLY A 23 -0.64 17.45 6.81
C GLY A 23 -0.24 16.04 6.40
N ASP A 24 0.00 15.19 7.38
CA ASP A 24 0.40 13.79 7.25
C ASP A 24 -0.68 12.80 7.68
N ASP A 25 -1.91 13.28 7.89
CA ASP A 25 -3.05 12.54 8.42
C ASP A 25 -4.15 12.24 7.38
N LEU A 26 -3.81 12.29 6.07
CA LEU A 26 -4.72 11.78 5.04
C LEU A 26 -4.92 10.27 5.18
N GLY A 27 -6.15 9.83 4.89
CA GLY A 27 -6.59 8.46 5.06
C GLY A 27 -7.32 8.23 6.39
N ALA A 28 -7.33 6.99 6.85
CA ALA A 28 -7.88 6.59 8.14
C ALA A 28 -6.79 6.57 9.20
N VAL A 29 -6.86 7.48 10.16
CA VAL A 29 -5.95 7.53 11.32
C VAL A 29 -6.67 6.91 12.51
N TYR A 30 -6.24 5.72 12.87
CA TYR A 30 -6.84 4.89 13.91
C TYR A 30 -6.28 5.19 15.31
N SER A 31 -7.18 5.17 16.27
CA SER A 31 -6.89 4.95 17.69
C SER A 31 -7.97 4.04 18.31
N PRO A 32 -7.73 3.40 19.47
CA PRO A 32 -8.76 2.59 20.13
C PRO A 32 -10.03 3.35 20.52
N ASP A 33 -9.94 4.66 20.69
CA ASP A 33 -11.06 5.52 21.11
C ASP A 33 -11.83 6.10 19.93
N SER A 34 -11.18 6.25 18.76
CA SER A 34 -11.78 6.84 17.57
C SER A 34 -10.93 6.65 16.33
N THR A 35 -11.54 6.76 15.16
CA THR A 35 -10.83 6.86 13.87
C THR A 35 -11.17 8.17 13.19
N ALA A 36 -10.15 8.93 12.79
CA ALA A 36 -10.29 10.10 11.94
C ALA A 36 -10.14 9.69 10.47
N PHE A 37 -11.12 10.03 9.65
CA PHE A 37 -11.09 9.85 8.20
C PHE A 37 -10.91 11.21 7.56
N ARG A 38 -9.79 11.40 6.86
CA ARG A 38 -9.49 12.65 6.14
C ARG A 38 -9.20 12.36 4.68
N VAL A 39 -9.84 13.10 3.79
CA VAL A 39 -9.62 12.98 2.34
C VAL A 39 -9.47 14.36 1.72
N PHE A 40 -8.55 14.49 0.78
CA PHE A 40 -8.39 15.69 -0.04
C PHE A 40 -9.33 15.61 -1.24
N ALA A 41 -10.39 16.41 -1.23
CA ALA A 41 -11.42 16.43 -2.28
C ALA A 41 -11.91 17.87 -2.50
N PRO A 42 -11.04 18.76 -3.02
CA PRO A 42 -11.32 20.19 -3.08
C PRO A 42 -12.46 20.57 -4.02
N THR A 43 -12.79 19.71 -4.99
CA THR A 43 -13.89 19.94 -5.95
C THR A 43 -15.23 19.36 -5.50
N ALA A 44 -15.24 18.59 -4.38
CA ALA A 44 -16.43 17.94 -3.90
C ALA A 44 -17.44 18.92 -3.32
N LEU A 45 -18.73 18.69 -3.57
CA LEU A 45 -19.85 19.40 -2.95
C LEU A 45 -20.31 18.74 -1.65
N GLY A 46 -19.88 17.51 -1.41
CA GLY A 46 -20.13 16.72 -0.22
C GLY A 46 -19.32 15.45 -0.24
N VAL A 47 -18.92 14.99 0.93
CA VAL A 47 -18.20 13.73 1.11
C VAL A 47 -18.79 12.96 2.27
N SER A 48 -18.89 11.66 2.15
CA SER A 48 -19.19 10.75 3.24
C SER A 48 -18.26 9.54 3.21
N VAL A 49 -18.02 8.95 4.37
CA VAL A 49 -17.37 7.66 4.49
C VAL A 49 -18.42 6.57 4.72
N MET A 50 -18.35 5.51 3.92
CA MET A 50 -19.15 4.30 4.08
C MET A 50 -18.33 3.27 4.83
N LEU A 51 -18.84 2.79 5.95
CA LEU A 51 -18.19 1.80 6.81
C LEU A 51 -18.90 0.45 6.67
N TYR A 52 -18.12 -0.62 6.63
CA TYR A 52 -18.60 -1.99 6.44
C TYR A 52 -17.94 -2.92 7.46
N SER A 53 -18.69 -3.93 7.92
CA SER A 53 -18.17 -4.90 8.89
C SER A 53 -17.16 -5.90 8.29
N SER A 54 -17.12 -6.06 6.96
CA SER A 54 -16.16 -6.93 6.26
C SER A 54 -16.04 -6.55 4.79
N ALA A 55 -15.07 -7.15 4.10
CA ALA A 55 -14.86 -6.99 2.66
C ALA A 55 -16.09 -7.38 1.83
N GLN A 56 -16.84 -8.39 2.26
CA GLN A 56 -17.98 -8.95 1.55
C GLN A 56 -19.33 -8.34 1.97
N SER A 57 -19.37 -7.49 3.00
CA SER A 57 -20.63 -6.90 3.48
C SER A 57 -21.29 -6.07 2.40
N ALA A 58 -22.55 -6.43 2.05
CA ALA A 58 -23.36 -5.67 1.09
C ALA A 58 -23.93 -4.39 1.71
N ALA A 59 -24.18 -4.39 3.02
CA ALA A 59 -24.71 -3.24 3.75
C ALA A 59 -23.64 -2.63 4.63
N GLY A 60 -23.57 -1.31 4.62
CA GLY A 60 -22.73 -0.49 5.47
C GLY A 60 -23.54 0.64 6.07
N TRP A 61 -22.90 1.45 6.90
CA TRP A 61 -23.47 2.70 7.39
C TRP A 61 -22.65 3.89 6.93
N GLU A 62 -23.37 4.97 6.65
CA GLU A 62 -22.79 6.18 6.10
C GLU A 62 -22.55 7.22 7.21
N VAL A 63 -21.37 7.83 7.19
CA VAL A 63 -21.01 8.94 8.06
C VAL A 63 -20.68 10.15 7.19
N SER A 64 -21.44 11.23 7.34
CA SER A 64 -21.16 12.48 6.64
C SER A 64 -19.86 13.10 7.14
N MET A 65 -19.08 13.62 6.22
CA MET A 65 -17.84 14.34 6.51
C MET A 65 -18.09 15.86 6.45
N SER A 66 -17.34 16.63 7.20
CA SER A 66 -17.38 18.08 7.18
C SER A 66 -16.22 18.64 6.37
N PRO A 67 -16.43 19.73 5.60
CA PRO A 67 -15.32 20.46 5.00
C PRO A 67 -14.34 20.92 6.09
N ASP A 68 -13.05 20.80 5.80
CA ASP A 68 -11.98 21.23 6.68
C ASP A 68 -10.92 22.03 5.90
N CYS A 69 -9.76 22.29 6.47
CA CYS A 69 -8.74 23.14 5.87
C CYS A 69 -8.23 22.60 4.54
N ASP A 70 -7.77 23.50 3.68
CA ASP A 70 -7.00 23.24 2.47
C ASP A 70 -7.63 22.22 1.49
N GLY A 71 -8.97 22.25 1.35
CA GLY A 71 -9.70 21.37 0.44
C GLY A 71 -9.89 19.94 0.95
N THR A 72 -9.67 19.71 2.24
CA THR A 72 -9.93 18.40 2.86
C THR A 72 -11.34 18.30 3.43
N TRP A 73 -11.77 17.05 3.63
CA TRP A 73 -12.99 16.68 4.34
C TRP A 73 -12.60 15.76 5.50
N LEU A 74 -13.24 15.96 6.66
CA LEU A 74 -12.93 15.23 7.89
C LEU A 74 -14.20 14.65 8.53
N ALA A 75 -14.10 13.40 9.00
CA ALA A 75 -15.02 12.81 9.97
C ALA A 75 -14.24 12.12 11.07
N VAL A 76 -14.66 12.29 12.32
CA VAL A 76 -14.12 11.55 13.46
C VAL A 76 -15.22 10.63 13.98
N VAL A 77 -14.99 9.33 13.89
CA VAL A 77 -15.95 8.30 14.31
C VAL A 77 -15.48 7.71 15.64
N PRO A 78 -16.26 7.84 16.72
CA PRO A 78 -15.89 7.31 18.03
C PRO A 78 -15.98 5.77 18.06
N GLY A 79 -15.17 5.18 18.92
CA GLY A 79 -15.09 3.75 19.15
C GLY A 79 -13.93 3.07 18.44
N ASP A 80 -13.71 1.82 18.79
CA ASP A 80 -12.69 0.96 18.17
C ASP A 80 -13.21 0.43 16.83
N LEU A 81 -12.64 0.94 15.75
CA LEU A 81 -13.01 0.58 14.38
C LEU A 81 -11.96 -0.32 13.70
N ALA A 82 -10.98 -0.84 14.44
CA ALA A 82 -9.95 -1.71 13.86
C ALA A 82 -10.56 -2.87 13.06
N GLY A 83 -10.09 -3.05 11.84
CA GLY A 83 -10.54 -4.11 10.94
C GLY A 83 -11.83 -3.81 10.15
N LEU A 84 -12.52 -2.71 10.42
CA LEU A 84 -13.66 -2.30 9.58
C LEU A 84 -13.16 -1.87 8.19
N CYS A 85 -13.95 -2.19 7.18
CA CYS A 85 -13.68 -1.77 5.81
C CYS A 85 -14.39 -0.45 5.51
N TYR A 86 -13.84 0.34 4.59
CA TYR A 86 -14.44 1.62 4.22
C TYR A 86 -14.15 2.02 2.78
N ILE A 87 -15.00 2.93 2.25
CA ILE A 87 -14.80 3.68 1.01
C ILE A 87 -15.32 5.09 1.20
N TYR A 88 -14.95 6.01 0.31
CA TYR A 88 -15.55 7.33 0.24
C TYR A 88 -16.64 7.40 -0.81
N ARG A 89 -17.68 8.19 -0.53
CA ARG A 89 -18.68 8.69 -1.48
C ARG A 89 -18.46 10.18 -1.67
N VAL A 90 -18.19 10.57 -2.90
CA VAL A 90 -17.89 11.96 -3.24
C VAL A 90 -18.95 12.49 -4.20
N PHE A 91 -19.55 13.63 -3.84
CA PHE A 91 -20.62 14.27 -4.58
C PHE A 91 -20.05 15.38 -5.45
N HIS A 92 -20.16 15.22 -6.77
CA HIS A 92 -19.75 16.20 -7.77
C HIS A 92 -20.95 16.58 -8.64
N GLY A 93 -21.55 17.77 -8.44
CA GLY A 93 -22.45 18.41 -9.39
C GLY A 93 -23.57 17.55 -10.00
N GLY A 94 -24.14 16.60 -9.24
CA GLY A 94 -25.26 15.77 -9.71
C GLY A 94 -24.90 14.29 -9.88
N CYS A 95 -23.64 13.89 -9.69
CA CYS A 95 -23.23 12.50 -9.61
C CYS A 95 -22.58 12.17 -8.26
N VAL A 96 -22.66 10.90 -7.89
CA VAL A 96 -21.96 10.36 -6.73
C VAL A 96 -20.94 9.36 -7.25
N LYS A 97 -19.69 9.54 -6.87
CA LYS A 97 -18.63 8.55 -7.14
C LYS A 97 -18.30 7.81 -5.86
N GLU A 98 -18.12 6.52 -5.94
CA GLU A 98 -17.57 5.70 -4.86
C GLU A 98 -16.11 5.41 -5.17
N ALA A 99 -15.22 5.66 -4.24
CA ALA A 99 -13.80 5.43 -4.39
C ALA A 99 -13.20 4.82 -3.14
N VAL A 100 -12.24 3.91 -3.35
CA VAL A 100 -11.36 3.48 -2.27
C VAL A 100 -10.47 4.67 -1.88
N ASP A 101 -10.09 4.73 -0.63
CA ASP A 101 -9.22 5.80 -0.14
C ASP A 101 -7.84 5.75 -0.81
N PRO A 102 -7.42 6.78 -1.56
CA PRO A 102 -6.09 6.81 -2.18
C PRO A 102 -4.94 6.82 -1.15
N TYR A 103 -5.24 7.17 0.11
CA TYR A 103 -4.29 7.18 1.22
C TYR A 103 -4.49 6.00 2.17
N ALA A 104 -5.26 4.97 1.77
CA ALA A 104 -5.42 3.75 2.56
C ALA A 104 -4.05 3.14 2.89
N ARG A 105 -3.89 2.66 4.12
CA ARG A 105 -2.69 1.97 4.61
C ARG A 105 -2.89 0.45 4.69
N ALA A 106 -4.10 0.00 4.46
CA ALA A 106 -4.48 -1.40 4.36
C ALA A 106 -5.69 -1.54 3.44
N LEU A 107 -5.74 -2.62 2.67
CA LEU A 107 -6.77 -2.91 1.70
C LEU A 107 -7.30 -4.34 1.85
N THR A 108 -8.53 -4.54 1.43
CA THR A 108 -9.04 -5.87 1.14
C THR A 108 -8.47 -6.38 -0.19
N VAL A 109 -8.64 -7.67 -0.48
CA VAL A 109 -8.19 -8.30 -1.72
C VAL A 109 -8.54 -7.46 -2.95
N ASN A 110 -7.60 -7.38 -3.89
CA ASN A 110 -7.73 -6.67 -5.16
C ASN A 110 -8.10 -5.18 -5.00
N GLY A 111 -7.65 -4.54 -3.94
CA GLY A 111 -7.90 -3.12 -3.70
C GLY A 111 -9.37 -2.75 -3.51
N GLY A 112 -10.23 -3.70 -3.11
CA GLY A 112 -11.69 -3.50 -3.12
C GLY A 112 -12.22 -2.48 -2.11
N ARG A 113 -11.61 -2.39 -0.92
CA ARG A 113 -11.96 -1.41 0.14
C ARG A 113 -10.73 -1.08 0.97
N GLY A 114 -10.66 0.13 1.51
CA GLY A 114 -9.75 0.48 2.58
C GLY A 114 -10.10 -0.29 3.87
N VAL A 115 -9.12 -0.53 4.72
CA VAL A 115 -9.31 -1.15 6.03
C VAL A 115 -8.75 -0.22 7.10
N VAL A 116 -9.51 -0.01 8.17
CA VAL A 116 -9.04 0.72 9.35
C VAL A 116 -8.01 -0.15 10.06
N ALA A 117 -6.74 0.22 9.96
CA ALA A 117 -5.64 -0.61 10.39
C ALA A 117 -5.00 -0.08 11.68
N ASP A 118 -4.95 -0.93 12.70
CA ASP A 118 -3.94 -0.80 13.75
C ASP A 118 -2.61 -1.36 13.23
N LEU A 119 -1.75 -0.49 12.73
CA LEU A 119 -0.46 -0.89 12.16
C LEU A 119 0.48 -1.49 13.20
N SER A 120 0.31 -1.19 14.49
CA SER A 120 1.11 -1.77 15.57
C SER A 120 0.84 -3.26 15.75
N SER A 121 -0.40 -3.70 15.45
CA SER A 121 -0.78 -5.12 15.48
C SER A 121 -0.10 -5.97 14.40
N THR A 122 0.52 -5.34 13.41
CA THR A 122 1.24 -6.00 12.32
C THR A 122 2.75 -6.07 12.53
N ASP A 123 3.24 -5.64 13.69
CA ASP A 123 4.67 -5.65 14.01
C ASP A 123 5.14 -7.08 14.34
N PRO A 124 6.08 -7.65 13.57
CA PRO A 124 6.65 -8.94 13.92
C PRO A 124 7.57 -8.82 15.14
N GLU A 125 7.89 -9.96 15.72
CA GLU A 125 8.84 -10.01 16.84
C GLU A 125 10.17 -9.36 16.49
N GLY A 126 10.62 -8.42 17.32
CA GLY A 126 11.87 -7.68 17.15
C GLY A 126 11.76 -6.44 16.25
N TRP A 127 10.60 -6.15 15.66
CA TRP A 127 10.43 -5.01 14.76
C TRP A 127 10.75 -3.66 15.41
N ALA A 128 10.37 -3.44 16.67
CA ALA A 128 10.66 -2.20 17.39
C ALA A 128 12.17 -1.91 17.56
N GLY A 129 13.01 -2.94 17.42
CA GLY A 129 14.47 -2.84 17.45
C GLY A 129 15.12 -2.97 16.08
N ASP A 130 14.34 -2.88 14.98
CA ASP A 130 14.91 -2.97 13.64
C ASP A 130 15.75 -1.75 13.31
N GLU A 131 17.00 -1.99 12.91
CA GLU A 131 17.93 -0.95 12.51
C GLU A 131 18.48 -1.23 11.11
N ARG A 132 18.40 -0.22 10.27
CA ARG A 132 19.03 -0.27 8.95
C ARG A 132 20.55 -0.40 9.08
N PRO A 133 21.20 -1.39 8.43
CA PRO A 133 22.65 -1.56 8.50
C PRO A 133 23.41 -0.27 8.15
N PRO A 134 24.51 0.08 8.83
CA PRO A 134 25.29 1.29 8.54
C PRO A 134 26.01 1.19 7.17
N LEU A 135 26.18 2.32 6.45
CA LEU A 135 26.99 2.46 5.24
C LEU A 135 27.99 3.59 5.45
N ALA A 136 29.27 3.32 5.26
CA ALA A 136 30.31 4.31 5.53
C ALA A 136 30.29 5.45 4.50
N ALA A 137 30.16 5.13 3.23
CA ALA A 137 30.03 6.11 2.16
C ALA A 137 29.03 5.63 1.09
N ALA A 138 28.37 6.55 0.41
CA ALA A 138 27.43 6.22 -0.67
C ALA A 138 28.11 5.46 -1.83
N THR A 139 29.40 5.71 -2.05
CA THR A 139 30.22 5.01 -3.06
C THR A 139 30.48 3.54 -2.75
N ASP A 140 30.21 3.10 -1.51
CA ASP A 140 30.37 1.70 -1.10
C ASP A 140 29.11 0.87 -1.41
N ALA A 141 28.07 1.50 -1.99
CA ALA A 141 26.84 0.82 -2.31
C ALA A 141 27.03 -0.15 -3.49
N VAL A 142 26.69 -1.41 -3.25
CA VAL A 142 26.53 -2.45 -4.28
C VAL A 142 25.06 -2.85 -4.26
N VAL A 143 24.34 -2.52 -5.33
CA VAL A 143 22.90 -2.69 -5.42
C VAL A 143 22.54 -3.92 -6.25
N TYR A 144 21.63 -4.73 -5.74
CA TYR A 144 21.04 -5.87 -6.44
C TYR A 144 19.55 -5.61 -6.61
N GLU A 145 19.12 -5.46 -7.87
CA GLU A 145 17.69 -5.30 -8.19
C GLU A 145 17.01 -6.67 -8.19
N ALA A 146 15.84 -6.75 -7.55
CA ALA A 146 15.10 -7.99 -7.40
C ALA A 146 13.59 -7.75 -7.49
N HIS A 147 12.91 -8.63 -8.20
CA HIS A 147 11.46 -8.77 -8.19
C HIS A 147 11.07 -9.82 -7.14
N VAL A 148 10.12 -9.49 -6.23
CA VAL A 148 9.76 -10.36 -5.09
C VAL A 148 9.41 -11.77 -5.54
N ARG A 149 8.56 -11.92 -6.57
CA ARG A 149 8.15 -13.23 -7.10
C ARG A 149 9.33 -13.94 -7.76
N ASP A 150 10.03 -13.30 -8.67
CA ASP A 150 11.04 -13.93 -9.50
C ASP A 150 12.27 -14.37 -8.71
N PHE A 151 12.55 -13.70 -7.60
CA PHE A 151 13.67 -14.02 -6.73
C PHE A 151 13.62 -15.45 -6.19
N SER A 152 12.41 -15.99 -5.96
CA SER A 152 12.28 -17.30 -5.31
C SER A 152 11.27 -18.25 -5.96
N ILE A 153 10.57 -17.86 -7.05
CA ILE A 153 9.51 -18.67 -7.65
C ILE A 153 9.98 -20.02 -8.23
N SER A 154 11.24 -20.08 -8.68
CA SER A 154 11.81 -21.32 -9.24
C SER A 154 11.71 -22.48 -8.25
N PRO A 155 11.30 -23.68 -8.69
CA PRO A 155 11.37 -24.90 -7.88
C PRO A 155 12.77 -25.15 -7.31
N ASP A 156 13.80 -24.72 -8.04
CA ASP A 156 15.21 -24.90 -7.68
C ASP A 156 15.73 -23.84 -6.69
N SER A 157 14.89 -22.90 -6.28
CA SER A 157 15.28 -21.88 -5.29
C SER A 157 15.56 -22.47 -3.90
N GLY A 158 14.98 -23.62 -3.61
CA GLY A 158 15.07 -24.24 -2.28
C GLY A 158 14.26 -23.53 -1.20
N THR A 159 13.45 -22.54 -1.59
CA THR A 159 12.61 -21.73 -0.72
C THR A 159 11.28 -22.41 -0.44
N GLN A 160 10.78 -22.33 0.77
CA GLN A 160 9.45 -22.81 1.14
C GLN A 160 8.35 -21.87 0.60
N TYR A 161 8.53 -20.56 0.80
CA TYR A 161 7.56 -19.51 0.41
C TYR A 161 7.92 -18.90 -0.94
N ARG A 162 7.87 -19.72 -2.00
CA ARG A 162 8.26 -19.33 -3.35
C ARG A 162 7.39 -18.22 -3.90
N GLY A 163 8.02 -17.15 -4.40
CA GLY A 163 7.37 -16.01 -5.00
C GLY A 163 6.67 -15.07 -4.01
N LYS A 164 6.92 -15.22 -2.70
CA LYS A 164 6.29 -14.47 -1.63
C LYS A 164 7.31 -13.60 -0.87
N TYR A 165 6.81 -12.60 -0.12
CA TYR A 165 7.66 -11.78 0.76
C TYR A 165 8.53 -12.64 1.68
N LEU A 166 7.93 -13.66 2.29
CA LEU A 166 8.67 -14.56 3.18
C LEU A 166 9.78 -15.34 2.46
N GLY A 167 9.61 -15.63 1.17
CA GLY A 167 10.65 -16.27 0.36
C GLY A 167 11.92 -15.43 0.23
N MET A 168 11.80 -14.10 0.37
CA MET A 168 12.96 -13.20 0.40
C MET A 168 13.60 -13.07 1.79
N SER A 169 13.07 -13.72 2.81
CA SER A 169 13.61 -13.72 4.18
C SER A 169 14.23 -15.03 4.61
N GLU A 170 14.01 -16.10 3.85
CA GLU A 170 14.50 -17.43 4.22
C GLU A 170 16.03 -17.54 4.16
N ARG A 171 16.59 -18.17 5.21
CA ARG A 171 18.01 -18.45 5.32
C ARG A 171 18.29 -19.96 5.11
N GLY A 172 19.51 -20.29 4.72
CA GLY A 172 19.95 -21.68 4.54
C GLY A 172 19.43 -22.35 3.28
N THR A 173 18.74 -21.62 2.40
CA THR A 173 18.19 -22.15 1.15
C THR A 173 19.30 -22.57 0.18
N ARG A 174 19.03 -23.65 -0.56
CA ARG A 174 20.00 -24.21 -1.51
C ARG A 174 19.29 -24.74 -2.76
N GLY A 175 19.85 -24.39 -3.89
CA GLY A 175 19.46 -24.92 -5.19
C GLY A 175 20.17 -26.25 -5.53
N PRO A 176 20.10 -26.65 -6.81
CA PRO A 176 20.84 -27.77 -7.35
C PRO A 176 22.34 -27.69 -7.03
N TYR A 177 22.97 -28.82 -6.88
CA TYR A 177 24.42 -28.94 -6.54
C TYR A 177 24.78 -28.27 -5.20
N ARG A 178 23.78 -28.00 -4.31
CA ARG A 178 23.95 -27.35 -3.00
C ARG A 178 24.47 -25.93 -3.07
N VAL A 179 24.30 -25.24 -4.19
CA VAL A 179 24.62 -23.82 -4.34
C VAL A 179 23.69 -22.99 -3.40
N ARG A 180 24.25 -22.00 -2.73
CA ARG A 180 23.44 -21.07 -1.92
C ARG A 180 22.49 -20.27 -2.80
N THR A 181 21.27 -20.10 -2.33
CA THR A 181 20.22 -19.32 -2.96
C THR A 181 19.66 -18.28 -1.98
N GLY A 182 18.71 -17.47 -2.40
CA GLY A 182 18.02 -16.53 -1.54
C GLY A 182 18.95 -15.53 -0.86
N VAL A 183 18.64 -15.16 0.37
CA VAL A 183 19.41 -14.16 1.15
C VAL A 183 20.87 -14.59 1.33
N ASP A 184 21.15 -15.86 1.53
CA ASP A 184 22.53 -16.33 1.72
C ASP A 184 23.39 -16.15 0.46
N HIS A 185 22.79 -16.24 -0.73
CA HIS A 185 23.46 -15.92 -1.98
C HIS A 185 23.78 -14.42 -2.07
N LEU A 186 22.85 -13.55 -1.71
CA LEU A 186 23.06 -12.10 -1.73
C LEU A 186 24.20 -11.68 -0.78
N VAL A 187 24.24 -12.29 0.40
CA VAL A 187 25.34 -12.06 1.38
C VAL A 187 26.69 -12.56 0.82
N GLU A 188 26.71 -13.75 0.21
CA GLU A 188 27.93 -14.32 -0.40
C GLU A 188 28.42 -13.47 -1.59
N LEU A 189 27.49 -12.89 -2.36
CA LEU A 189 27.80 -11.98 -3.47
C LEU A 189 28.40 -10.65 -3.00
N GLY A 190 28.25 -10.30 -1.70
CA GLY A 190 28.80 -9.09 -1.12
C GLY A 190 28.06 -7.81 -1.45
N ILE A 191 26.76 -7.91 -1.80
CA ILE A 191 25.92 -6.72 -2.01
C ILE A 191 25.61 -6.03 -0.68
N THR A 192 25.25 -4.75 -0.76
CA THR A 192 24.89 -3.92 0.39
C THR A 192 23.41 -3.52 0.39
N HIS A 193 22.77 -3.54 -0.78
CA HIS A 193 21.38 -3.11 -0.96
C HIS A 193 20.63 -4.11 -1.83
N VAL A 194 19.41 -4.42 -1.41
CA VAL A 194 18.39 -5.05 -2.25
C VAL A 194 17.43 -3.96 -2.70
N HIS A 195 17.39 -3.70 -4.00
CA HIS A 195 16.45 -2.79 -4.64
C HIS A 195 15.27 -3.60 -5.14
N LEU A 196 14.13 -3.48 -4.46
CA LEU A 196 12.92 -4.19 -4.83
C LEU A 196 12.22 -3.44 -5.95
N LEU A 197 11.86 -4.14 -7.05
CA LEU A 197 10.86 -3.65 -7.98
C LEU A 197 9.59 -3.28 -7.20
N PRO A 198 8.69 -2.46 -7.77
CA PRO A 198 7.56 -1.92 -7.00
C PRO A 198 6.79 -3.00 -6.24
N ILE A 199 6.60 -2.75 -4.96
CA ILE A 199 5.82 -3.60 -4.06
C ILE A 199 4.54 -2.91 -3.55
N GLN A 200 4.25 -1.71 -4.08
CA GLN A 200 2.96 -1.07 -3.88
C GLN A 200 1.88 -1.86 -4.64
N ASP A 201 0.66 -1.79 -4.12
CA ASP A 201 -0.50 -2.44 -4.72
C ASP A 201 -0.69 -1.98 -6.18
N PHE A 202 -0.71 -2.93 -7.11
CA PHE A 202 -0.83 -2.71 -8.54
C PHE A 202 -2.07 -3.41 -9.12
N ALA A 203 -2.58 -2.93 -10.27
CA ALA A 203 -3.92 -3.27 -10.72
C ALA A 203 -4.05 -4.58 -11.51
N SER A 204 -3.05 -4.96 -12.28
CA SER A 204 -3.22 -5.97 -13.34
C SER A 204 -3.06 -7.43 -12.90
N VAL A 205 -3.12 -7.70 -11.60
CA VAL A 205 -3.03 -9.06 -11.05
C VAL A 205 -4.20 -9.33 -10.14
N ASP A 206 -4.86 -10.46 -10.31
CA ASP A 206 -5.73 -11.00 -9.28
C ASP A 206 -4.90 -11.59 -8.15
N GLU A 207 -4.94 -10.97 -6.98
CA GLU A 207 -4.14 -11.36 -5.81
C GLU A 207 -4.38 -12.81 -5.34
N LEU A 208 -5.54 -13.39 -5.69
CA LEU A 208 -5.87 -14.78 -5.39
C LEU A 208 -5.35 -15.75 -6.44
N SER A 209 -4.86 -15.26 -7.58
CA SER A 209 -4.33 -16.11 -8.63
C SER A 209 -2.88 -16.49 -8.36
N PRO A 210 -2.52 -17.80 -8.36
CA PRO A 210 -1.14 -18.22 -8.16
C PRO A 210 -0.23 -17.89 -9.36
N ASP A 211 -0.82 -17.61 -10.53
CA ASP A 211 -0.10 -17.44 -11.79
C ASP A 211 0.05 -15.96 -12.19
N GLY A 212 -0.49 -15.04 -11.39
CA GLY A 212 -0.40 -13.61 -11.64
C GLY A 212 1.06 -13.14 -11.73
N TYR A 213 1.36 -12.32 -12.75
CA TYR A 213 2.69 -11.75 -12.96
C TYR A 213 2.60 -10.30 -13.41
N ASN A 214 3.31 -9.42 -12.69
CA ASN A 214 3.43 -8.02 -13.01
C ASN A 214 4.73 -7.48 -12.41
N TRP A 215 5.35 -6.52 -13.06
CA TRP A 215 6.54 -5.83 -12.54
C TRP A 215 6.19 -4.75 -11.50
N GLY A 216 4.90 -4.39 -11.36
CA GLY A 216 4.42 -3.42 -10.40
C GLY A 216 4.42 -1.96 -10.89
N TYR A 217 4.63 -1.73 -12.19
CA TYR A 217 4.66 -0.37 -12.77
C TYR A 217 3.29 0.14 -13.24
N ASP A 218 2.21 -0.41 -12.72
CA ASP A 218 0.83 0.05 -12.89
C ASP A 218 0.14 0.26 -11.54
N PRO A 219 0.60 1.26 -10.73
CA PRO A 219 0.20 1.45 -9.36
C PRO A 219 -1.29 1.76 -9.23
N PHE A 220 -1.95 1.08 -8.31
CA PHE A 220 -3.34 1.30 -7.94
C PHE A 220 -3.44 2.01 -6.58
N HIS A 221 -2.70 1.52 -5.56
CA HIS A 221 -2.54 2.17 -4.27
C HIS A 221 -1.07 2.31 -3.88
N PHE A 222 -0.66 3.51 -3.47
CA PHE A 222 0.74 3.85 -3.21
C PHE A 222 1.24 3.48 -1.81
N PHE A 223 0.35 3.27 -0.84
CA PHE A 223 0.70 3.13 0.58
C PHE A 223 0.41 1.74 1.15
N VAL A 224 0.03 0.79 0.30
CA VAL A 224 -0.30 -0.58 0.70
C VAL A 224 0.61 -1.55 -0.05
N PRO A 225 1.16 -2.57 0.63
CA PRO A 225 1.92 -3.62 -0.04
C PRO A 225 1.03 -4.49 -0.93
N GLU A 226 1.57 -4.94 -2.05
CA GLU A 226 0.93 -5.85 -3.00
C GLU A 226 0.51 -7.17 -2.34
N GLY A 227 -0.74 -7.57 -2.52
CA GLY A 227 -1.31 -8.75 -1.89
C GLY A 227 -0.90 -10.07 -2.53
N SER A 228 -0.63 -10.12 -3.83
CA SER A 228 -0.22 -11.34 -4.51
C SER A 228 1.12 -11.90 -4.01
N TYR A 229 1.94 -11.07 -3.37
CA TYR A 229 3.19 -11.48 -2.73
C TYR A 229 3.01 -11.97 -1.29
N SER A 230 1.82 -11.83 -0.71
CA SER A 230 1.51 -12.36 0.63
C SER A 230 1.16 -13.85 0.58
N CYS A 231 1.44 -14.57 1.65
CA CYS A 231 1.01 -15.96 1.81
C CYS A 231 -0.51 -16.06 2.07
N ASP A 232 -1.12 -14.99 2.55
CA ASP A 232 -2.56 -14.86 2.75
C ASP A 232 -3.04 -13.49 2.24
N PRO A 233 -3.38 -13.37 0.94
CA PRO A 233 -3.85 -12.11 0.36
C PRO A 233 -5.21 -11.66 0.90
N GLU A 234 -6.03 -12.54 1.47
CA GLU A 234 -7.30 -12.17 2.09
C GLU A 234 -7.12 -11.42 3.42
N SER A 235 -5.96 -11.58 4.05
CA SER A 235 -5.62 -10.89 5.29
C SER A 235 -4.80 -9.63 5.04
N TRP A 236 -5.42 -8.46 5.20
CA TRP A 236 -4.72 -7.18 5.12
C TRP A 236 -3.52 -7.06 6.07
N ALA A 237 -3.64 -7.65 7.27
CA ALA A 237 -2.58 -7.60 8.26
C ALA A 237 -1.39 -8.49 7.87
N THR A 238 -1.66 -9.66 7.28
CA THR A 238 -0.61 -10.61 6.89
C THR A 238 0.35 -10.00 5.88
N ARG A 239 -0.16 -9.31 4.82
CA ARG A 239 0.71 -8.69 3.81
C ARG A 239 1.65 -7.65 4.43
N ILE A 240 1.17 -6.84 5.37
CA ILE A 240 1.98 -5.82 6.05
C ILE A 240 3.01 -6.49 6.98
N THR A 241 2.58 -7.48 7.75
CA THR A 241 3.47 -8.24 8.64
C THR A 241 4.60 -8.92 7.87
N GLU A 242 4.29 -9.55 6.74
CA GLU A 242 5.28 -10.26 5.92
C GLU A 242 6.29 -9.29 5.27
N VAL A 243 5.86 -8.11 4.82
CA VAL A 243 6.80 -7.06 4.35
C VAL A 243 7.74 -6.62 5.47
N LYS A 244 7.21 -6.38 6.68
CA LYS A 244 8.04 -6.05 7.84
C LYS A 244 9.03 -7.18 8.18
N GLN A 245 8.58 -8.44 8.15
CA GLN A 245 9.43 -9.61 8.37
C GLN A 245 10.54 -9.71 7.32
N MET A 246 10.22 -9.49 6.04
CA MET A 246 11.19 -9.48 4.94
C MET A 246 12.26 -8.40 5.17
N ILE A 247 11.84 -7.16 5.43
CA ILE A 247 12.76 -6.03 5.67
C ILE A 247 13.65 -6.33 6.88
N HIS A 248 13.06 -6.76 7.99
CA HIS A 248 13.80 -7.12 9.21
C HIS A 248 14.82 -8.22 8.98
N ALA A 249 14.46 -9.27 8.25
CA ALA A 249 15.37 -10.36 7.92
C ALA A 249 16.54 -9.92 7.03
N LEU A 250 16.28 -9.05 6.04
CA LEU A 250 17.31 -8.47 5.18
C LEU A 250 18.25 -7.56 5.99
N HIS A 251 17.71 -6.69 6.86
CA HIS A 251 18.53 -5.86 7.74
C HIS A 251 19.42 -6.69 8.67
N ARG A 252 18.90 -7.75 9.28
CA ARG A 252 19.67 -8.70 10.09
C ARG A 252 20.73 -9.45 9.30
N ALA A 253 20.55 -9.59 7.99
CA ALA A 253 21.56 -10.16 7.10
C ALA A 253 22.64 -9.17 6.67
N GLY A 254 22.56 -7.89 7.11
CA GLY A 254 23.47 -6.81 6.73
C GLY A 254 23.11 -6.14 5.41
N LEU A 255 21.91 -6.40 4.88
CA LEU A 255 21.42 -5.87 3.60
C LEU A 255 20.41 -4.75 3.84
N ARG A 256 20.56 -3.63 3.14
CA ARG A 256 19.57 -2.55 3.12
C ARG A 256 18.51 -2.83 2.09
N VAL A 257 17.32 -2.28 2.32
CA VAL A 257 16.21 -2.34 1.37
C VAL A 257 15.99 -0.98 0.72
N VAL A 258 15.85 -0.96 -0.60
CA VAL A 258 15.43 0.19 -1.40
C VAL A 258 14.12 -0.19 -2.08
N LEU A 259 13.12 0.67 -1.98
CA LEU A 259 11.84 0.48 -2.64
C LEU A 259 11.81 1.30 -3.93
N ASP A 260 11.48 0.66 -5.04
CA ASP A 260 11.12 1.35 -6.26
C ASP A 260 9.70 1.90 -6.12
N VAL A 261 9.47 3.15 -6.53
CA VAL A 261 8.18 3.83 -6.38
C VAL A 261 7.77 4.50 -7.69
N VAL A 262 6.50 4.38 -8.05
CA VAL A 262 5.92 4.85 -9.31
C VAL A 262 4.96 6.00 -9.02
N TYR A 263 5.47 7.24 -8.92
CA TYR A 263 4.65 8.42 -8.65
C TYR A 263 4.30 9.25 -9.89
N ASN A 264 4.77 8.84 -11.06
CA ASN A 264 4.61 9.59 -12.32
C ASN A 264 3.32 9.27 -13.08
N HIS A 265 2.61 8.18 -12.70
CA HIS A 265 1.33 7.83 -13.29
C HIS A 265 0.51 6.94 -12.35
N THR A 266 -0.77 6.76 -12.67
CA THR A 266 -1.68 5.79 -12.07
C THR A 266 -2.05 4.73 -13.11
N TYR A 267 -2.53 3.58 -12.66
CA TYR A 267 -3.00 2.50 -13.54
C TYR A 267 -4.00 2.98 -14.60
N SER A 268 -4.95 3.79 -14.19
CA SER A 268 -6.01 4.31 -15.08
C SER A 268 -6.35 5.75 -14.70
N THR A 269 -6.56 6.59 -15.72
CA THR A 269 -7.06 7.95 -15.50
C THR A 269 -8.57 8.00 -15.21
N GLU A 270 -9.31 6.91 -15.42
CA GLU A 270 -10.75 6.87 -15.22
C GLU A 270 -11.13 6.13 -13.93
N GLU A 271 -10.36 5.10 -13.56
CA GLU A 271 -10.65 4.19 -12.44
C GLU A 271 -9.77 4.42 -11.22
N SER A 272 -8.73 5.26 -11.33
CA SER A 272 -7.87 5.57 -10.20
C SER A 272 -8.66 6.21 -9.06
N PRO A 273 -8.48 5.76 -7.81
CA PRO A 273 -9.10 6.38 -6.64
C PRO A 273 -8.83 7.89 -6.54
N LEU A 274 -7.64 8.34 -6.92
CA LEU A 274 -7.29 9.76 -6.97
C LEU A 274 -8.19 10.52 -7.93
N GLN A 275 -8.41 10.00 -9.14
CA GLN A 275 -9.22 10.64 -10.17
C GLN A 275 -10.73 10.64 -9.85
N MET A 276 -11.18 9.68 -9.04
CA MET A 276 -12.57 9.62 -8.62
C MET A 276 -12.92 10.62 -7.52
N ILE A 277 -11.93 11.02 -6.73
CA ILE A 277 -12.10 11.88 -5.54
C ILE A 277 -11.85 13.36 -5.87
N VAL A 278 -10.86 13.66 -6.73
CA VAL A 278 -10.43 15.04 -7.04
C VAL A 278 -11.08 15.62 -8.27
#